data_b137352ae89d11abe313df5899ea0cd9
#
_entry.id   b137352ae89d11abe313df5899ea0cd9
#
_cell.length_a   1.000
_cell.length_b   1.000
_cell.length_c   1.000
_cell.angle_alpha   90.00
_cell.angle_beta   90.00
_cell.angle_gamma   90.00
#
_symmetry.space_group_name_H-M   'P 1'
#
loop_
_entity.id
_entity.type
_entity.pdbx_description
1 polymer ?
#
loop_
_entity_poly.entity_id
_entity_poly.type
_entity_poly.pdbx_seq_one_letter_code
_entity_poly.pdbx_strand_id
1 'polypeptide(L)'
;YTACRHGGKTGISEAFEGHMGPITGIDCHNVPGQIDFSPYFLTSSFDWTLKLWSIKDQKFLHSFEDNSDYVYDVQWSPIHPALFASVDGDGRLDLWNLNNETEVPTASVVAEGGVALNHCRWHGSGSSIAVGDDVGRIHIYDVAENTANPKMDEWSRFVRTLQELKQQAVEREEESSLGSVSMTSPLR
;
A
#
# COMPACT_ATOMS: atom_id res chain seq x y z
N TYR A 1 -9.02 7.19 -9.79
CA TYR A 1 -9.34 7.88 -11.05
C TYR A 1 -8.18 8.76 -11.48
N THR A 2 -7.78 8.69 -12.73
CA THR A 2 -6.92 9.70 -13.35
C THR A 2 -7.76 10.74 -14.08
N ALA A 3 -7.34 12.00 -14.04
CA ALA A 3 -8.02 13.09 -14.71
C ALA A 3 -7.05 13.83 -15.65
N CYS A 4 -7.41 13.98 -16.92
CA CYS A 4 -6.60 14.67 -17.89
C CYS A 4 -7.16 16.08 -18.17
N ARG A 5 -6.29 17.10 -18.14
CA ARG A 5 -6.62 18.50 -18.45
C ARG A 5 -6.16 18.94 -19.85
N HIS A 6 -5.38 18.11 -20.56
CA HIS A 6 -4.80 18.47 -21.86
C HIS A 6 -5.64 17.91 -23.02
N GLY A 7 -5.75 18.64 -24.10
CA GLY A 7 -6.33 18.18 -25.37
C GLY A 7 -7.84 18.29 -25.51
N GLY A 8 -8.52 19.18 -24.77
CA GLY A 8 -9.97 19.44 -24.97
C GLY A 8 -10.92 18.38 -24.42
N LYS A 9 -10.39 17.31 -23.76
CA LYS A 9 -11.15 16.34 -22.99
C LYS A 9 -10.84 16.55 -21.51
N THR A 10 -11.77 17.16 -20.80
CA THR A 10 -11.75 17.24 -19.34
C THR A 10 -12.61 16.10 -18.80
N GLY A 11 -12.08 15.30 -17.88
CA GLY A 11 -12.84 14.24 -17.23
C GLY A 11 -11.95 13.18 -16.62
N ILE A 12 -12.59 12.20 -16.00
CA ILE A 12 -11.96 10.99 -15.48
C ILE A 12 -11.54 10.15 -16.68
N SER A 13 -10.24 9.84 -16.79
CA SER A 13 -9.70 9.04 -17.88
C SER A 13 -9.60 7.55 -17.51
N GLU A 14 -9.35 7.25 -16.25
CA GLU A 14 -9.14 5.88 -15.76
C GLU A 14 -9.74 5.70 -14.37
N ALA A 15 -10.25 4.49 -14.09
CA ALA A 15 -10.72 4.06 -12.80
C ALA A 15 -9.91 2.83 -12.35
N PHE A 16 -9.53 2.81 -11.08
CA PHE A 16 -8.84 1.68 -10.45
C PHE A 16 -9.85 0.97 -9.55
N GLU A 17 -10.19 -0.27 -9.89
CA GLU A 17 -11.17 -1.06 -9.18
C GLU A 17 -10.53 -2.31 -8.59
N GLY A 18 -10.91 -2.68 -7.37
CA GLY A 18 -10.34 -3.85 -6.68
C GLY A 18 -10.57 -3.89 -5.18
N HIS A 19 -10.80 -2.73 -4.53
CA HIS A 19 -11.27 -2.74 -3.15
C HIS A 19 -12.77 -3.05 -3.07
N MET A 20 -13.17 -3.76 -2.01
CA MET A 20 -14.56 -4.13 -1.73
C MET A 20 -15.21 -3.23 -0.66
N GLY A 21 -14.50 -2.21 -0.21
CA GLY A 21 -14.95 -1.22 0.77
C GLY A 21 -14.53 0.20 0.43
N PRO A 22 -15.00 1.20 1.20
CA PRO A 22 -14.58 2.58 1.06
C PRO A 22 -13.06 2.74 1.19
N ILE A 23 -12.47 3.59 0.34
CA ILE A 23 -11.07 3.96 0.45
C ILE A 23 -10.90 4.96 1.59
N THR A 24 -9.96 4.70 2.47
CA THR A 24 -9.69 5.48 3.68
C THR A 24 -8.42 6.33 3.53
N GLY A 25 -7.38 5.79 2.86
CA GLY A 25 -6.13 6.47 2.62
C GLY A 25 -5.60 6.22 1.21
N ILE A 26 -4.84 7.17 0.70
CA ILE A 26 -4.10 7.08 -0.57
C ILE A 26 -2.78 7.80 -0.37
N ASP A 27 -1.68 7.18 -0.79
CA ASP A 27 -0.40 7.85 -0.84
C ASP A 27 0.39 7.48 -2.10
N CYS A 28 0.86 8.52 -2.81
CA CYS A 28 1.65 8.36 -4.03
C CYS A 28 3.13 8.31 -3.68
N HIS A 29 3.86 7.41 -4.33
CA HIS A 29 5.28 7.29 -4.11
C HIS A 29 6.01 8.56 -4.57
N ASN A 30 6.80 9.17 -3.68
CA ASN A 30 7.51 10.43 -3.93
C ASN A 30 8.95 10.45 -3.42
N VAL A 31 9.51 9.30 -3.07
CA VAL A 31 10.88 9.20 -2.53
C VAL A 31 11.88 9.64 -3.59
N PRO A 32 12.76 10.60 -3.29
CA PRO A 32 13.78 11.03 -4.22
C PRO A 32 14.84 9.94 -4.43
N GLY A 33 15.34 9.81 -5.66
CA GLY A 33 16.38 8.82 -5.98
C GLY A 33 16.71 8.77 -7.45
N GLN A 34 17.59 7.85 -7.81
CA GLN A 34 18.02 7.65 -9.20
C GLN A 34 16.95 6.93 -10.05
N ILE A 35 16.00 6.26 -9.39
CA ILE A 35 14.92 5.51 -10.03
C ILE A 35 13.61 6.19 -9.65
N ASP A 36 12.79 6.48 -10.66
CA ASP A 36 11.48 7.09 -10.49
C ASP A 36 10.42 6.02 -10.20
N PHE A 37 9.85 6.08 -8.99
CA PHE A 37 8.73 5.24 -8.56
C PHE A 37 7.39 6.01 -8.50
N SER A 38 7.33 7.24 -8.99
CA SER A 38 6.11 8.06 -9.00
C SER A 38 4.90 7.41 -9.68
N PRO A 39 5.04 6.40 -10.58
CA PRO A 39 3.88 5.66 -11.08
C PRO A 39 3.17 4.77 -10.05
N TYR A 40 3.77 4.52 -8.89
CA TYR A 40 3.20 3.62 -7.89
C TYR A 40 2.49 4.39 -6.78
N PHE A 41 1.41 3.83 -6.26
CA PHE A 41 0.68 4.36 -5.13
C PHE A 41 0.06 3.26 -4.29
N LEU A 42 -0.19 3.56 -3.03
CA LEU A 42 -0.85 2.69 -2.06
C LEU A 42 -2.25 3.21 -1.77
N THR A 43 -3.15 2.30 -1.44
CA THR A 43 -4.46 2.59 -0.88
C THR A 43 -4.76 1.74 0.33
N SER A 44 -5.50 2.28 1.29
CA SER A 44 -6.09 1.56 2.41
C SER A 44 -7.61 1.59 2.33
N SER A 45 -8.29 0.60 2.93
CA SER A 45 -9.74 0.47 2.83
C SER A 45 -10.38 -0.16 4.05
N PHE A 46 -11.70 0.04 4.18
CA PHE A 46 -12.57 -0.68 5.11
C PHE A 46 -12.78 -2.16 4.75
N ASP A 47 -12.24 -2.63 3.63
CA ASP A 47 -12.23 -4.05 3.30
C ASP A 47 -11.10 -4.83 3.98
N TRP A 48 -10.40 -4.20 4.94
CA TRP A 48 -9.29 -4.74 5.74
C TRP A 48 -8.00 -4.95 4.94
N THR A 49 -7.91 -4.38 3.76
CA THR A 49 -6.76 -4.57 2.89
C THR A 49 -6.05 -3.25 2.57
N LEU A 50 -4.76 -3.39 2.29
CA LEU A 50 -3.97 -2.40 1.59
C LEU A 50 -3.73 -2.91 0.17
N LYS A 51 -3.61 -2.01 -0.80
CA LYS A 51 -3.28 -2.41 -2.17
C LYS A 51 -2.21 -1.52 -2.77
N LEU A 52 -1.29 -2.16 -3.48
CA LEU A 52 -0.27 -1.50 -4.28
C LEU A 52 -0.73 -1.45 -5.74
N TRP A 53 -0.62 -0.26 -6.33
CA TRP A 53 -1.07 0.02 -7.69
C TRP A 53 0.05 0.64 -8.53
N SER A 54 -0.10 0.55 -9.84
CA SER A 54 0.64 1.33 -10.81
C SER A 54 -0.35 2.12 -11.67
N ILE A 55 -0.07 3.39 -11.94
CA ILE A 55 -0.91 4.20 -12.85
C ILE A 55 -0.90 3.69 -14.30
N LYS A 56 -0.01 2.74 -14.61
CA LYS A 56 0.11 2.11 -15.94
C LYS A 56 -0.76 0.86 -16.09
N ASP A 57 -1.22 0.32 -14.96
CA ASP A 57 -1.96 -0.94 -14.89
C ASP A 57 -3.33 -0.66 -14.21
N GLN A 58 -4.43 -1.13 -14.77
CA GLN A 58 -5.78 -0.87 -14.23
C GLN A 58 -6.09 -1.69 -12.98
N LYS A 59 -5.34 -2.76 -12.75
CA LYS A 59 -5.50 -3.63 -11.59
C LYS A 59 -4.37 -3.45 -10.59
N PHE A 60 -4.62 -3.84 -9.33
CA PHE A 60 -3.58 -3.79 -8.31
C PHE A 60 -2.48 -4.82 -8.56
N LEU A 61 -1.26 -4.44 -8.24
CA LEU A 61 -0.10 -5.31 -8.32
C LEU A 61 -0.08 -6.31 -7.16
N HIS A 62 -0.43 -5.84 -5.97
CA HIS A 62 -0.44 -6.64 -4.76
C HIS A 62 -1.54 -6.21 -3.80
N SER A 63 -2.07 -7.17 -3.02
CA SER A 63 -3.03 -6.96 -1.94
C SER A 63 -2.42 -7.48 -0.65
N PHE A 64 -2.31 -6.60 0.35
CA PHE A 64 -1.83 -6.95 1.69
C PHE A 64 -3.04 -7.27 2.56
N GLU A 65 -3.10 -8.48 3.12
CA GLU A 65 -4.31 -9.04 3.76
C GLU A 65 -4.02 -9.52 5.21
N ASP A 66 -3.01 -8.94 5.87
CA ASP A 66 -2.64 -9.28 7.25
C ASP A 66 -3.51 -8.59 8.31
N ASN A 67 -4.29 -7.57 7.95
CA ASN A 67 -5.11 -6.83 8.89
C ASN A 67 -6.39 -7.58 9.26
N SER A 68 -6.82 -7.44 10.52
CA SER A 68 -8.04 -8.03 11.08
C SER A 68 -9.16 -7.03 11.36
N ASP A 69 -8.96 -5.76 10.99
CA ASP A 69 -9.94 -4.68 11.10
C ASP A 69 -9.76 -3.66 9.96
N TYR A 70 -10.59 -2.61 9.94
CA TYR A 70 -10.52 -1.52 8.98
C TYR A 70 -9.14 -0.87 8.95
N VAL A 71 -8.55 -0.73 7.77
CA VAL A 71 -7.30 0.01 7.62
C VAL A 71 -7.64 1.48 7.34
N TYR A 72 -7.22 2.38 8.21
CA TYR A 72 -7.63 3.78 8.18
C TYR A 72 -6.68 4.68 7.39
N ASP A 73 -5.38 4.38 7.36
CA ASP A 73 -4.42 5.21 6.63
C ASP A 73 -3.19 4.40 6.20
N VAL A 74 -2.52 4.90 5.17
CA VAL A 74 -1.29 4.31 4.61
C VAL A 74 -0.38 5.42 4.11
N GLN A 75 0.94 5.32 4.39
CA GLN A 75 1.91 6.35 4.03
C GLN A 75 3.26 5.75 3.65
N TRP A 76 3.78 6.11 2.49
CA TRP A 76 5.17 5.82 2.13
C TRP A 76 6.15 6.53 3.05
N SER A 77 7.27 5.87 3.35
CA SER A 77 8.43 6.55 3.94
C SER A 77 8.92 7.68 3.02
N PRO A 78 9.29 8.85 3.55
CA PRO A 78 9.79 9.95 2.70
C PRO A 78 11.20 9.72 2.16
N ILE A 79 11.94 8.73 2.67
CA ILE A 79 13.35 8.53 2.33
C ILE A 79 13.68 7.09 1.86
N HIS A 80 12.86 6.09 2.23
CA HIS A 80 13.13 4.68 1.92
C HIS A 80 12.18 4.19 0.82
N PRO A 81 12.68 3.70 -0.34
CA PRO A 81 11.85 3.43 -1.51
C PRO A 81 10.82 2.31 -1.31
N ALA A 82 11.11 1.33 -0.48
CA ALA A 82 10.27 0.14 -0.30
C ALA A 82 9.54 0.08 1.05
N LEU A 83 9.68 1.14 1.89
CA LEU A 83 9.12 1.18 3.23
C LEU A 83 7.84 2.03 3.25
N PHE A 84 6.79 1.51 3.88
CA PHE A 84 5.59 2.28 4.19
C PHE A 84 5.01 1.89 5.56
N ALA A 85 4.10 2.72 6.06
CA ALA A 85 3.39 2.50 7.31
C ALA A 85 1.88 2.42 7.04
N SER A 86 1.16 1.63 7.85
CA SER A 86 -0.29 1.60 7.88
C SER A 86 -0.82 1.58 9.31
N VAL A 87 -2.05 2.06 9.51
CA VAL A 87 -2.74 2.09 10.81
C VAL A 87 -4.15 1.54 10.66
N ASP A 88 -4.64 0.81 11.68
CA ASP A 88 -5.91 0.12 11.62
C ASP A 88 -6.79 0.31 12.88
N GLY A 89 -8.00 -0.29 12.83
CA GLY A 89 -9.01 -0.23 13.88
C GLY A 89 -8.67 -1.01 15.13
N ASP A 90 -7.80 -2.00 15.05
CA ASP A 90 -7.27 -2.75 16.20
C ASP A 90 -6.18 -1.97 16.95
N GLY A 91 -5.85 -0.76 16.51
CA GLY A 91 -4.82 0.08 17.10
C GLY A 91 -3.41 -0.31 16.70
N ARG A 92 -3.24 -1.01 15.61
CA ARG A 92 -1.93 -1.41 15.08
C ARG A 92 -1.34 -0.30 14.21
N LEU A 93 -0.06 -0.04 14.42
CA LEU A 93 0.83 0.62 13.48
C LEU A 93 1.76 -0.44 12.91
N ASP A 94 1.65 -0.71 11.63
CA ASP A 94 2.46 -1.67 10.91
C ASP A 94 3.48 -0.96 10.01
N LEU A 95 4.71 -1.48 10.02
CA LEU A 95 5.76 -1.09 9.10
C LEU A 95 5.99 -2.21 8.10
N TRP A 96 5.91 -1.90 6.83
CA TRP A 96 6.08 -2.80 5.70
C TRP A 96 7.34 -2.46 4.92
N ASN A 97 8.23 -3.42 4.73
CA ASN A 97 9.38 -3.26 3.84
C ASN A 97 9.29 -4.30 2.71
N LEU A 98 8.86 -3.85 1.55
CA LEU A 98 8.60 -4.70 0.38
C LEU A 98 9.84 -5.40 -0.18
N ASN A 99 11.04 -4.94 0.18
CA ASN A 99 12.28 -5.61 -0.18
C ASN A 99 12.61 -6.81 0.71
N ASN A 100 11.93 -6.93 1.85
CA ASN A 100 12.15 -8.03 2.80
C ASN A 100 11.01 -9.04 2.74
N GLU A 101 9.77 -8.55 2.80
CA GLU A 101 8.57 -9.40 2.87
C GLU A 101 7.36 -8.63 2.32
N THR A 102 6.49 -9.32 1.61
CA THR A 102 5.28 -8.74 1.00
C THR A 102 3.98 -9.24 1.63
N GLU A 103 4.02 -10.34 2.39
CA GLU A 103 2.81 -10.97 2.94
C GLU A 103 2.49 -10.52 4.37
N VAL A 104 3.52 -10.16 5.15
CA VAL A 104 3.38 -9.71 6.54
C VAL A 104 4.22 -8.47 6.81
N PRO A 105 3.82 -7.62 7.77
CA PRO A 105 4.59 -6.44 8.12
C PRO A 105 5.96 -6.81 8.74
N THR A 106 6.97 -6.01 8.44
CA THR A 106 8.32 -6.17 9.00
C THR A 106 8.37 -5.90 10.52
N ALA A 107 7.52 -4.98 10.97
CA ALA A 107 7.35 -4.66 12.39
C ALA A 107 5.91 -4.18 12.63
N SER A 108 5.40 -4.50 13.82
CA SER A 108 4.06 -4.13 14.24
C SER A 108 4.07 -3.70 15.71
N VAL A 109 3.32 -2.66 16.04
CA VAL A 109 3.09 -2.20 17.40
C VAL A 109 1.62 -1.87 17.60
N VAL A 110 1.08 -2.26 18.75
CA VAL A 110 -0.29 -1.90 19.14
C VAL A 110 -0.25 -0.72 20.10
N ALA A 111 -1.05 0.30 19.83
CA ALA A 111 -1.16 1.46 20.70
C ALA A 111 -1.70 1.07 22.09
N GLU A 112 -1.29 1.81 23.11
CA GLU A 112 -1.72 1.57 24.49
C GLU A 112 -3.26 1.63 24.60
N GLY A 113 -3.84 0.51 25.06
CA GLY A 113 -5.29 0.35 25.22
C GLY A 113 -6.00 -0.22 23.99
N GLY A 114 -5.29 -0.55 22.90
CA GLY A 114 -5.88 -1.14 21.69
C GLY A 114 -6.93 -0.24 21.04
N VAL A 115 -6.72 1.08 21.09
CA VAL A 115 -7.66 2.08 20.54
C VAL A 115 -7.35 2.28 19.05
N ALA A 116 -8.38 2.35 18.23
CA ALA A 116 -8.24 2.53 16.79
C ALA A 116 -7.32 3.71 16.44
N LEU A 117 -6.46 3.52 15.46
CA LEU A 117 -5.55 4.52 14.93
C LEU A 117 -6.10 5.06 13.60
N ASN A 118 -6.30 6.38 13.50
CA ASN A 118 -7.01 6.98 12.38
C ASN A 118 -6.09 7.51 11.28
N HIS A 119 -4.95 8.08 11.65
CA HIS A 119 -4.03 8.72 10.72
C HIS A 119 -2.59 8.50 11.14
N CYS A 120 -1.71 8.36 10.17
CA CYS A 120 -0.27 8.36 10.37
C CYS A 120 0.42 9.37 9.47
N ARG A 121 1.53 9.94 9.95
CA ARG A 121 2.37 10.85 9.18
C ARG A 121 3.83 10.64 9.51
N TRP A 122 4.62 10.41 8.50
CA TRP A 122 6.07 10.36 8.65
C TRP A 122 6.64 11.76 8.91
N HIS A 123 7.59 11.84 9.81
CA HIS A 123 8.50 12.98 9.85
C HIS A 123 9.37 12.98 8.58
N GLY A 124 9.73 14.16 8.06
CA GLY A 124 10.47 14.27 6.79
C GLY A 124 11.84 13.59 6.76
N SER A 125 12.43 13.32 7.93
CA SER A 125 13.65 12.52 8.05
C SER A 125 13.47 11.01 7.89
N GLY A 126 12.22 10.52 7.92
CA GLY A 126 11.91 9.09 7.94
C GLY A 126 12.23 8.36 9.25
N SER A 127 12.69 9.08 10.29
CA SER A 127 13.10 8.49 11.57
C SER A 127 11.98 8.35 12.59
N SER A 128 10.83 8.99 12.37
CA SER A 128 9.69 8.89 13.27
C SER A 128 8.35 9.04 12.55
N ILE A 129 7.29 8.54 13.20
CA ILE A 129 5.91 8.55 12.71
C ILE A 129 5.02 9.13 13.82
N ALA A 130 4.22 10.13 13.46
CA ALA A 130 3.14 10.62 14.30
C ALA A 130 1.83 9.88 13.94
N VAL A 131 1.10 9.41 14.95
CA VAL A 131 -0.14 8.66 14.79
C VAL A 131 -1.23 9.25 15.68
N GLY A 132 -2.40 9.48 15.12
CA GLY A 132 -3.58 9.94 15.86
C GLY A 132 -4.53 8.78 16.18
N ASP A 133 -5.10 8.77 17.38
CA ASP A 133 -6.07 7.77 17.83
C ASP A 133 -7.50 8.30 18.02
N ASP A 134 -8.45 7.39 18.21
CA ASP A 134 -9.89 7.68 18.35
C ASP A 134 -10.25 8.47 19.62
N VAL A 135 -9.39 8.47 20.64
CA VAL A 135 -9.63 9.20 21.88
C VAL A 135 -8.94 10.56 21.91
N GLY A 136 -8.38 11.00 20.77
CA GLY A 136 -7.79 12.32 20.59
C GLY A 136 -6.33 12.42 21.07
N ARG A 137 -5.63 11.31 21.23
CA ARG A 137 -4.20 11.29 21.56
C ARG A 137 -3.35 11.27 20.29
N ILE A 138 -2.14 11.78 20.41
CA ILE A 138 -1.10 11.72 19.38
C ILE A 138 0.05 10.90 19.96
N HIS A 139 0.42 9.85 19.26
CA HIS A 139 1.57 9.00 19.58
C HIS A 139 2.71 9.31 18.62
N ILE A 140 3.93 9.36 19.13
CA ILE A 140 5.13 9.49 18.30
C ILE A 140 5.96 8.20 18.47
N TYR A 141 6.19 7.54 17.37
CA TYR A 141 7.01 6.32 17.32
C TYR A 141 8.32 6.60 16.59
N ASP A 142 9.42 6.25 17.22
CA ASP A 142 10.72 6.26 16.57
C ASP A 142 10.93 4.97 15.79
N VAL A 143 11.37 5.11 14.56
CA VAL A 143 11.69 3.99 13.68
C VAL A 143 13.17 3.68 13.82
N ALA A 144 13.49 2.40 14.06
CA ALA A 144 14.88 1.98 14.22
C ALA A 144 15.73 2.40 12.99
N GLU A 145 16.90 2.92 13.24
CA GLU A 145 17.78 3.53 12.22
C GLU A 145 18.08 2.57 11.05
N ASN A 146 18.28 1.28 11.36
CA ASN A 146 18.53 0.25 10.36
C ASN A 146 17.30 -0.09 9.49
N THR A 147 16.10 0.31 9.91
CA THR A 147 14.84 0.16 9.16
C THR A 147 14.52 1.44 8.39
N ALA A 148 14.72 2.59 9.03
CA ALA A 148 14.41 3.90 8.46
C ALA A 148 15.34 4.28 7.31
N ASN A 149 16.66 4.06 7.51
CA ASN A 149 17.67 4.50 6.55
C ASN A 149 17.89 3.47 5.43
N PRO A 150 17.63 3.85 4.17
CA PRO A 150 17.82 2.92 3.06
C PRO A 150 19.31 2.69 2.77
N LYS A 151 19.66 1.45 2.42
CA LYS A 151 20.97 1.12 1.87
C LYS A 151 21.01 1.48 0.38
N MET A 152 22.20 1.55 -0.19
CA MET A 152 22.40 1.94 -1.60
C MET A 152 21.69 1.00 -2.59
N ASP A 153 21.52 -0.26 -2.24
CA ASP A 153 20.90 -1.27 -3.09
C ASP A 153 19.36 -1.34 -2.98
N GLU A 154 18.74 -0.63 -2.03
CA GLU A 154 17.29 -0.69 -1.79
C GLU A 154 16.46 -0.29 -3.02
N TRP A 155 16.92 0.67 -3.82
CA TRP A 155 16.24 1.07 -5.07
C TRP A 155 16.24 -0.05 -6.11
N SER A 156 17.37 -0.70 -6.32
CA SER A 156 17.48 -1.80 -7.29
C SER A 156 16.77 -3.07 -6.81
N ARG A 157 16.73 -3.30 -5.50
CA ARG A 157 15.94 -4.38 -4.90
C ARG A 157 14.45 -4.13 -5.12
N PHE A 158 13.99 -2.90 -4.87
CA PHE A 158 12.59 -2.56 -5.04
C PHE A 158 12.11 -2.68 -6.49
N VAL A 159 12.96 -2.35 -7.47
CA VAL A 159 12.65 -2.63 -8.90
C VAL A 159 12.36 -4.11 -9.12
N ARG A 160 13.21 -5.01 -8.56
CA ARG A 160 12.99 -6.46 -8.68
C ARG A 160 11.71 -6.91 -8.01
N THR A 161 11.48 -6.48 -6.78
CA THR A 161 10.23 -6.77 -6.06
C THR A 161 8.99 -6.34 -6.87
N LEU A 162 8.99 -5.15 -7.44
CA LEU A 162 7.88 -4.67 -8.28
C LEU A 162 7.70 -5.50 -9.56
N GLN A 163 8.78 -5.98 -10.17
CA GLN A 163 8.71 -6.88 -11.32
C GLN A 163 8.10 -8.24 -10.95
N GLU A 164 8.51 -8.81 -9.81
CA GLU A 164 7.98 -10.06 -9.28
C GLU A 164 6.49 -9.93 -8.95
N LEU A 165 6.09 -8.87 -8.25
CA LEU A 165 4.67 -8.60 -7.95
C LEU A 165 3.83 -8.42 -9.22
N LYS A 166 4.37 -7.75 -10.23
CA LYS A 166 3.70 -7.59 -11.52
C LYS A 166 3.51 -8.93 -12.23
N GLN A 167 4.51 -9.79 -12.23
CA GLN A 167 4.40 -11.12 -12.81
C GLN A 167 3.35 -11.96 -12.09
N GLN A 168 3.35 -11.97 -10.75
CA GLN A 168 2.34 -12.65 -9.95
C GLN A 168 0.93 -12.12 -10.20
N ALA A 169 0.77 -10.81 -10.42
CA ALA A 169 -0.51 -10.22 -10.75
C ALA A 169 -1.05 -10.75 -12.09
N VAL A 170 -0.20 -10.91 -13.11
CA VAL A 170 -0.57 -11.48 -14.42
C VAL A 170 -0.97 -12.94 -14.26
N GLU A 171 -0.19 -13.73 -13.54
CA GLU A 171 -0.47 -15.16 -13.30
C GLU A 171 -1.83 -15.36 -12.59
N ARG A 172 -2.14 -14.55 -11.57
CA ARG A 172 -3.46 -14.56 -10.90
C ARG A 172 -4.63 -14.27 -11.85
N GLU A 173 -4.43 -13.38 -12.83
CA GLU A 173 -5.46 -13.07 -13.83
C GLU A 173 -5.69 -14.24 -14.80
N GLU A 174 -4.63 -14.88 -15.23
CA GLU A 174 -4.72 -16.05 -16.11
C GLU A 174 -5.45 -17.22 -15.42
N GLU A 175 -5.12 -17.50 -14.16
CA GLU A 175 -5.80 -18.54 -13.38
C GLU A 175 -7.28 -18.24 -13.17
N SER A 176 -7.62 -16.98 -12.86
CA SER A 176 -9.03 -16.58 -12.67
C SER A 176 -9.84 -16.69 -13.96
N SER A 177 -9.23 -16.44 -15.10
CA SER A 177 -9.87 -16.54 -16.43
C SER A 177 -10.10 -18.00 -16.84
N LEU A 178 -9.18 -18.91 -16.52
CA LEU A 178 -9.31 -20.35 -16.78
C LEU A 178 -10.37 -21.01 -15.89
N GLY A 179 -10.47 -20.61 -14.61
CA GLY A 179 -11.46 -21.11 -13.67
C GLY A 179 -12.92 -20.79 -14.06
N SER A 180 -13.13 -19.65 -14.72
CA SER A 180 -14.48 -19.23 -15.17
C SER A 180 -15.01 -20.02 -16.39
N VAL A 181 -14.15 -20.61 -17.18
CA VAL A 181 -14.53 -21.40 -18.38
C VAL A 181 -15.01 -22.82 -18.01
N SER A 182 -14.67 -23.33 -16.84
CA SER A 182 -14.98 -24.71 -16.43
C SER A 182 -16.39 -24.92 -15.87
N MET A 183 -17.19 -23.87 -15.67
CA MET A 183 -18.53 -23.94 -15.07
C MET A 183 -19.71 -23.95 -16.06
N THR A 184 -19.47 -23.96 -17.35
CA THR A 184 -20.54 -24.10 -18.35
C THR A 184 -20.61 -25.53 -18.89
N SER A 185 -21.06 -26.48 -18.06
CA SER A 185 -21.58 -27.76 -18.57
C SER A 185 -23.06 -27.59 -18.93
N PRO A 186 -23.50 -27.93 -20.13
CA PRO A 186 -24.91 -27.91 -20.47
C PRO A 186 -25.63 -29.05 -19.76
N LEU A 187 -26.61 -28.69 -18.95
CA LEU A 187 -27.66 -29.66 -18.52
C LEU A 187 -28.40 -30.16 -19.75
N ARG A 188 -28.31 -31.46 -19.96
CA ARG A 188 -29.23 -32.22 -20.82
C ARG A 188 -30.44 -32.60 -20.03
#